data_cf4f888e3aef434f28f75ae744fedb89
#
_entry.id   cf4f888e3aef434f28f75ae744fedb89
#
_cell.length_a   1.000
_cell.length_b   1.000
_cell.length_c   1.000
_cell.angle_alpha   90.00
_cell.angle_beta   90.00
_cell.angle_gamma   90.00
#
_symmetry.space_group_name_H-M   'P 1'
#
loop_
_entity.id
_entity.type
_entity.pdbx_description
1 polymer ?
#
loop_
_entity_poly.entity_id
_entity_poly.type
_entity_poly.pdbx_seq_one_letter_code
_entity_poly.pdbx_strand_id
1 'polypeptide(L)'
;PVVMEYPDVFPEELEFLPSEREITFKIDVTPGVAPISKMPYRMAPVELKEMKLQLQDLLERGFVKESDSPWEAPVLFVKKKDESLRLCIDYRDLNDVTIKNKYPLPHIDELFDQLQGAVVFSKLDLRQGYYQFRILKKDISKTAFNSRYGHFEFAVMPFGLTNAPAAFMDLLHRIFKPYLDQFVVVFIDDILVYSKCDSPTFP
;
A
#
# COMPACT_ATOMS: atom_id res chain seq x y z
N PRO A 1 22.45 -10.15 -12.88
CA PRO A 1 23.56 -10.50 -12.00
C PRO A 1 23.43 -9.83 -10.64
N VAL A 2 23.31 -8.47 -10.54
CA VAL A 2 23.26 -7.75 -9.25
C VAL A 2 22.12 -8.25 -8.34
N VAL A 3 20.91 -8.44 -8.87
CA VAL A 3 19.76 -8.95 -8.10
C VAL A 3 20.03 -10.33 -7.49
N MET A 4 20.79 -11.18 -8.17
CA MET A 4 21.15 -12.53 -7.69
C MET A 4 22.19 -12.50 -6.56
N GLU A 5 22.90 -11.39 -6.36
CA GLU A 5 23.88 -11.20 -5.30
C GLU A 5 23.24 -10.78 -3.98
N TYR A 6 21.98 -10.35 -4.03
CA TYR A 6 21.20 -9.85 -2.86
C TYR A 6 19.84 -10.57 -2.73
N PRO A 7 19.79 -11.89 -2.56
CA PRO A 7 18.54 -12.65 -2.50
C PRO A 7 17.67 -12.27 -1.29
N ASP A 8 18.29 -11.81 -0.21
CA ASP A 8 17.63 -11.33 1.01
C ASP A 8 16.85 -10.02 0.81
N VAL A 9 17.23 -9.21 -0.18
CA VAL A 9 16.54 -7.96 -0.54
C VAL A 9 15.33 -8.21 -1.44
N PHE A 10 15.28 -9.35 -2.13
CA PHE A 10 14.23 -9.71 -3.07
C PHE A 10 13.48 -10.99 -2.64
N PRO A 11 12.81 -11.00 -1.48
CA PRO A 11 12.05 -12.14 -1.02
C PRO A 11 10.85 -12.42 -1.94
N GLU A 12 10.44 -13.67 -2.03
CA GLU A 12 9.26 -14.03 -2.82
C GLU A 12 7.97 -13.46 -2.22
N GLU A 13 7.86 -13.41 -0.89
CA GLU A 13 6.73 -12.86 -0.17
C GLU A 13 7.15 -12.15 1.13
N LEU A 14 6.30 -11.24 1.61
CA LEU A 14 6.42 -10.66 2.95
C LEU A 14 5.74 -11.61 3.94
N GLU A 15 6.52 -12.36 4.68
CA GLU A 15 6.01 -13.40 5.59
C GLU A 15 5.45 -12.82 6.89
N PHE A 16 5.94 -11.65 7.34
CA PHE A 16 5.62 -11.10 8.65
C PHE A 16 5.31 -9.60 8.59
N LEU A 17 4.71 -9.12 9.69
CA LEU A 17 4.53 -7.68 9.93
C LEU A 17 5.87 -6.94 9.80
N PRO A 18 5.89 -5.79 9.08
CA PRO A 18 7.09 -4.97 9.00
C PRO A 18 7.54 -4.53 10.40
N SER A 19 8.85 -4.33 10.57
CA SER A 19 9.41 -3.78 11.82
C SER A 19 8.76 -2.44 12.17
N GLU A 20 8.71 -2.11 13.45
CA GLU A 20 8.25 -0.79 13.87
C GLU A 20 9.23 0.27 13.35
N ARG A 21 8.70 1.25 12.62
CA ARG A 21 9.44 2.39 12.09
C ARG A 21 8.99 3.66 12.78
N GLU A 22 9.81 4.69 12.79
CA GLU A 22 9.45 6.02 13.31
C GLU A 22 8.24 6.62 12.59
N ILE A 23 8.06 6.28 11.32
CA ILE A 23 6.97 6.78 10.50
C ILE A 23 5.85 5.73 10.48
N THR A 24 4.65 6.15 10.89
CA THR A 24 3.43 5.34 10.88
C THR A 24 2.34 6.03 10.07
N PHE A 25 1.49 5.24 9.42
CA PHE A 25 0.35 5.77 8.68
C PHE A 25 -0.74 6.26 9.64
N LYS A 26 -1.22 7.48 9.41
CA LYS A 26 -2.28 8.11 10.21
C LYS A 26 -3.54 8.30 9.38
N ILE A 27 -4.68 8.12 10.03
CA ILE A 27 -6.01 8.37 9.44
C ILE A 27 -6.68 9.47 10.27
N ASP A 28 -6.46 10.71 9.87
CA ASP A 28 -7.09 11.86 10.54
C ASP A 28 -8.46 12.09 9.91
N VAL A 29 -9.51 11.97 10.72
CA VAL A 29 -10.88 12.24 10.30
C VAL A 29 -11.35 13.61 10.77
N THR A 30 -12.33 14.17 10.09
CA THR A 30 -12.95 15.44 10.46
C THR A 30 -13.47 15.36 11.90
N PRO A 31 -13.18 16.34 12.75
CA PRO A 31 -13.64 16.34 14.14
C PRO A 31 -15.17 16.23 14.26
N GLY A 32 -15.63 15.41 15.20
CA GLY A 32 -17.08 15.24 15.46
C GLY A 32 -17.78 14.20 14.57
N VAL A 33 -17.07 13.57 13.65
CA VAL A 33 -17.63 12.48 12.84
C VAL A 33 -17.79 11.24 13.69
N ALA A 34 -19.01 10.68 13.70
CA ALA A 34 -19.27 9.38 14.30
C ALA A 34 -18.70 8.24 13.44
N PRO A 35 -18.36 7.09 14.05
CA PRO A 35 -17.96 5.91 13.28
C PRO A 35 -19.01 5.54 12.22
N ILE A 36 -18.52 5.17 11.05
CA ILE A 36 -19.37 4.79 9.91
C ILE A 36 -19.40 3.28 9.84
N SER A 37 -20.60 2.70 9.81
CA SER A 37 -20.84 1.27 9.63
C SER A 37 -21.71 1.06 8.39
N LYS A 38 -21.27 0.14 7.51
CA LYS A 38 -21.98 -0.19 6.28
C LYS A 38 -22.16 -1.70 6.16
N MET A 39 -23.37 -2.11 5.77
CA MET A 39 -23.68 -3.53 5.60
C MET A 39 -22.78 -4.20 4.54
N PRO A 40 -22.42 -5.49 4.75
CA PRO A 40 -21.64 -6.27 3.77
C PRO A 40 -22.36 -6.37 2.43
N TYR A 41 -21.59 -6.35 1.36
CA TYR A 41 -22.13 -6.63 0.02
C TYR A 41 -22.44 -8.11 -0.13
N ARG A 42 -23.48 -8.40 -0.95
CA ARG A 42 -23.79 -9.78 -1.34
C ARG A 42 -22.66 -10.30 -2.25
N MET A 43 -22.15 -11.48 -1.91
CA MET A 43 -21.07 -12.13 -2.65
C MET A 43 -21.53 -13.44 -3.29
N ALA A 44 -20.98 -13.74 -4.46
CA ALA A 44 -21.14 -15.03 -5.11
C ALA A 44 -20.37 -16.14 -4.34
N PRO A 45 -20.76 -17.42 -4.46
CA PRO A 45 -20.05 -18.52 -3.79
C PRO A 45 -18.55 -18.60 -4.10
N VAL A 46 -18.15 -18.24 -5.34
CA VAL A 46 -16.75 -18.20 -5.76
C VAL A 46 -15.98 -17.10 -5.00
N GLU A 47 -16.58 -15.90 -4.88
CA GLU A 47 -15.99 -14.80 -4.12
C GLU A 47 -15.86 -15.12 -2.63
N LEU A 48 -16.86 -15.83 -2.05
CA LEU A 48 -16.80 -16.24 -0.65
C LEU A 48 -15.66 -17.24 -0.39
N LYS A 49 -15.42 -18.17 -1.32
CA LYS A 49 -14.31 -19.11 -1.23
C LYS A 49 -12.97 -18.38 -1.26
N GLU A 50 -12.83 -17.47 -2.22
CA GLU A 50 -11.63 -16.65 -2.37
C GLU A 50 -11.39 -15.73 -1.17
N MET A 51 -12.47 -15.11 -0.64
CA MET A 51 -12.38 -14.30 0.58
C MET A 51 -11.80 -15.09 1.74
N LYS A 52 -12.25 -16.33 1.94
CA LYS A 52 -11.76 -17.18 3.04
C LYS A 52 -10.25 -17.42 2.92
N LEU A 53 -9.76 -17.69 1.70
CA LEU A 53 -8.35 -17.95 1.43
C LEU A 53 -7.49 -16.69 1.67
N GLN A 54 -7.87 -15.56 1.07
CA GLN A 54 -7.11 -14.32 1.22
C GLN A 54 -7.18 -13.76 2.63
N LEU A 55 -8.32 -13.88 3.32
CA LEU A 55 -8.45 -13.45 4.71
C LEU A 55 -7.59 -14.30 5.65
N GLN A 56 -7.56 -15.62 5.45
CA GLN A 56 -6.72 -16.51 6.24
C GLN A 56 -5.23 -16.16 6.06
N ASP A 57 -4.76 -15.93 4.84
CA ASP A 57 -3.39 -15.49 4.55
C ASP A 57 -3.04 -14.16 5.28
N LEU A 58 -3.94 -13.17 5.22
CA LEU A 58 -3.74 -11.90 5.90
C LEU A 58 -3.69 -12.03 7.43
N LEU A 59 -4.49 -12.94 8.01
CA LEU A 59 -4.48 -13.24 9.45
C LEU A 59 -3.19 -13.96 9.87
N GLU A 60 -2.76 -14.97 9.11
CA GLU A 60 -1.54 -15.73 9.40
C GLU A 60 -0.28 -14.85 9.36
N ARG A 61 -0.23 -13.87 8.45
CA ARG A 61 0.84 -12.87 8.37
C ARG A 61 0.71 -11.76 9.42
N GLY A 62 -0.39 -11.70 10.14
CA GLY A 62 -0.69 -10.66 11.13
C GLY A 62 -1.00 -9.29 10.53
N PHE A 63 -1.24 -9.18 9.22
CA PHE A 63 -1.63 -7.93 8.56
C PHE A 63 -3.02 -7.48 8.95
N VAL A 64 -3.87 -8.45 9.30
CA VAL A 64 -5.24 -8.26 9.75
C VAL A 64 -5.41 -8.98 11.08
N LYS A 65 -6.27 -8.46 11.94
CA LYS A 65 -6.69 -9.07 13.20
C LYS A 65 -8.18 -8.92 13.41
N GLU A 66 -8.77 -9.69 14.33
CA GLU A 66 -10.16 -9.52 14.75
C GLU A 66 -10.38 -8.14 15.37
N SER A 67 -11.59 -7.60 15.24
CA SER A 67 -11.93 -6.24 15.64
C SER A 67 -13.29 -6.17 16.33
N ASP A 68 -13.35 -5.30 17.35
CA ASP A 68 -14.60 -4.86 17.99
C ASP A 68 -14.91 -3.38 17.66
N SER A 69 -14.33 -2.88 16.57
CA SER A 69 -14.46 -1.48 16.17
C SER A 69 -15.90 -1.10 15.82
N PRO A 70 -16.35 0.12 16.15
CA PRO A 70 -17.60 0.65 15.66
C PRO A 70 -17.56 1.08 14.18
N TRP A 71 -16.39 1.07 13.55
CA TRP A 71 -16.25 1.32 12.12
C TRP A 71 -16.42 0.02 11.35
N GLU A 72 -17.09 0.07 10.22
CA GLU A 72 -17.28 -1.10 9.35
C GLU A 72 -17.33 -0.68 7.89
N ALA A 73 -16.40 -1.17 7.11
CA ALA A 73 -16.40 -1.05 5.66
C ALA A 73 -16.75 -2.39 5.00
N PRO A 74 -17.50 -2.41 3.90
CA PRO A 74 -17.81 -3.65 3.19
C PRO A 74 -16.63 -4.11 2.35
N VAL A 75 -16.54 -5.43 2.14
CA VAL A 75 -15.56 -6.07 1.25
C VAL A 75 -16.15 -6.21 -0.15
N LEU A 76 -15.31 -6.04 -1.15
CA LEU A 76 -15.62 -6.32 -2.56
C LEU A 76 -14.43 -7.00 -3.25
N PHE A 77 -14.69 -7.63 -4.40
CA PHE A 77 -13.65 -8.20 -5.24
C PHE A 77 -13.49 -7.44 -6.54
N VAL A 78 -12.24 -7.26 -6.94
CA VAL A 78 -11.87 -6.68 -8.23
C VAL A 78 -11.11 -7.72 -9.02
N LYS A 79 -11.53 -7.95 -10.27
CA LYS A 79 -10.79 -8.80 -11.18
C LYS A 79 -9.52 -8.11 -11.66
N LYS A 80 -8.39 -8.81 -11.56
CA LYS A 80 -7.14 -8.39 -12.18
C LYS A 80 -7.14 -8.73 -13.69
N LYS A 81 -6.10 -8.28 -14.39
CA LYS A 81 -5.90 -8.58 -15.83
C LYS A 81 -5.74 -10.09 -16.09
N ASP A 82 -5.24 -10.84 -15.13
CA ASP A 82 -5.04 -12.29 -15.15
C ASP A 82 -6.28 -13.08 -14.69
N GLU A 83 -7.45 -12.44 -14.63
CA GLU A 83 -8.73 -12.98 -14.14
C GLU A 83 -8.75 -13.35 -12.64
N SER A 84 -7.65 -13.27 -11.92
CA SER A 84 -7.62 -13.50 -10.47
C SER A 84 -8.42 -12.42 -9.72
N LEU A 85 -8.98 -12.80 -8.57
CA LEU A 85 -9.76 -11.91 -7.72
C LEU A 85 -8.87 -11.26 -6.66
N ARG A 86 -8.90 -9.93 -6.56
CA ARG A 86 -8.26 -9.18 -5.48
C ARG A 86 -9.30 -8.74 -4.47
N LEU A 87 -9.11 -9.11 -3.21
CA LEU A 87 -9.89 -8.60 -2.10
C LEU A 87 -9.60 -7.11 -1.91
N CYS A 88 -10.66 -6.31 -1.89
CA CYS A 88 -10.61 -4.87 -1.67
C CYS A 88 -11.61 -4.48 -0.60
N ILE A 89 -11.28 -3.47 0.19
CA ILE A 89 -12.18 -2.88 1.17
C ILE A 89 -12.71 -1.57 0.62
N ASP A 90 -14.01 -1.36 0.72
CA ASP A 90 -14.65 -0.14 0.26
C ASP A 90 -14.55 0.97 1.31
N TYR A 91 -13.44 1.70 1.28
CA TYR A 91 -13.20 2.82 2.17
C TYR A 91 -13.75 4.16 1.69
N ARG A 92 -14.62 4.21 0.68
CA ARG A 92 -15.15 5.49 0.14
C ARG A 92 -15.73 6.36 1.22
N ASP A 93 -16.59 5.82 2.08
CA ASP A 93 -17.23 6.58 3.16
C ASP A 93 -16.21 7.08 4.21
N LEU A 94 -15.20 6.28 4.55
CA LEU A 94 -14.09 6.70 5.40
C LEU A 94 -13.24 7.78 4.70
N ASN A 95 -12.98 7.64 3.42
CA ASN A 95 -12.20 8.58 2.63
C ASN A 95 -12.88 9.95 2.53
N ASP A 96 -14.22 9.99 2.47
CA ASP A 96 -15.00 11.23 2.40
C ASP A 96 -14.86 12.06 3.68
N VAL A 97 -14.73 11.41 4.84
CA VAL A 97 -14.54 12.07 6.13
C VAL A 97 -13.07 12.22 6.54
N THR A 98 -12.15 11.63 5.80
CA THR A 98 -10.71 11.71 6.07
C THR A 98 -10.16 13.05 5.59
N ILE A 99 -9.39 13.72 6.43
CA ILE A 99 -8.65 14.95 6.08
C ILE A 99 -7.58 14.57 5.06
N LYS A 100 -7.70 15.13 3.86
CA LYS A 100 -6.82 14.80 2.74
C LYS A 100 -5.42 15.38 2.95
N ASN A 101 -4.41 14.54 2.76
CA ASN A 101 -3.01 14.94 2.77
C ASN A 101 -2.73 15.86 1.56
N LYS A 102 -1.89 16.88 1.77
CA LYS A 102 -1.46 17.84 0.74
C LYS A 102 -0.04 17.56 0.25
N TYR A 103 0.46 16.33 0.41
CA TYR A 103 1.78 15.98 -0.10
C TYR A 103 1.84 16.22 -1.61
N PRO A 104 2.80 17.00 -2.09
CA PRO A 104 2.92 17.30 -3.52
C PRO A 104 3.32 16.01 -4.27
N LEU A 105 2.46 15.57 -5.17
CA LEU A 105 2.84 14.52 -6.12
C LEU A 105 3.60 15.21 -7.27
N PRO A 106 4.75 14.67 -7.69
CA PRO A 106 5.50 15.24 -8.81
C PRO A 106 4.66 15.16 -10.09
N HIS A 107 4.82 16.15 -10.95
CA HIS A 107 4.21 16.12 -12.28
C HIS A 107 4.95 15.11 -13.16
N ILE A 108 4.20 14.38 -13.98
CA ILE A 108 4.77 13.35 -14.87
C ILE A 108 5.81 13.97 -15.83
N ASP A 109 5.55 15.18 -16.31
CA ASP A 109 6.46 15.90 -17.20
C ASP A 109 7.81 16.18 -16.54
N GLU A 110 7.82 16.57 -15.25
CA GLU A 110 9.05 16.78 -14.46
C GLU A 110 9.88 15.48 -14.33
N LEU A 111 9.19 14.35 -14.20
CA LEU A 111 9.86 13.05 -14.13
C LEU A 111 10.48 12.66 -15.49
N PHE A 112 9.82 12.96 -16.60
CA PHE A 112 10.39 12.77 -17.94
C PHE A 112 11.61 13.65 -18.20
N ASP A 113 11.60 14.89 -17.72
CA ASP A 113 12.75 15.79 -17.84
C ASP A 113 13.98 15.24 -17.11
N GLN A 114 13.80 14.62 -15.94
CA GLN A 114 14.89 13.97 -15.20
C GLN A 114 15.50 12.79 -15.95
N LEU A 115 14.69 12.08 -16.74
CA LEU A 115 15.13 10.91 -17.52
C LEU A 115 15.82 11.30 -18.84
N GLN A 116 15.92 12.58 -19.17
CA GLN A 116 16.51 13.03 -20.42
C GLN A 116 17.98 12.60 -20.57
N GLY A 117 18.27 11.90 -21.66
CA GLY A 117 19.61 11.36 -21.95
C GLY A 117 19.93 10.06 -21.23
N ALA A 118 19.01 9.47 -20.51
CA ALA A 118 19.19 8.14 -19.96
C ALA A 118 19.06 7.06 -21.04
N VAL A 119 19.87 6.03 -20.96
CA VAL A 119 19.94 4.92 -21.93
C VAL A 119 19.67 3.57 -21.29
N VAL A 120 19.90 3.42 -20.00
CA VAL A 120 19.64 2.19 -19.24
C VAL A 120 18.62 2.46 -18.14
N PHE A 121 17.65 1.57 -18.00
CA PHE A 121 16.57 1.67 -17.01
C PHE A 121 16.37 0.35 -16.28
N SER A 122 16.17 0.44 -14.97
CA SER A 122 15.74 -0.67 -14.13
C SER A 122 14.52 -0.26 -13.33
N LYS A 123 13.40 -0.95 -13.54
CA LYS A 123 12.18 -0.73 -12.78
C LYS A 123 12.15 -1.69 -11.60
N LEU A 124 11.98 -1.15 -10.40
CA LEU A 124 11.73 -1.90 -9.17
C LEU A 124 10.29 -1.71 -8.76
N ASP A 125 9.58 -2.80 -8.59
CA ASP A 125 8.21 -2.84 -8.07
C ASP A 125 8.25 -3.41 -6.65
N LEU A 126 7.79 -2.64 -5.67
CA LEU A 126 7.79 -3.05 -4.28
C LEU A 126 6.65 -4.04 -4.02
N ARG A 127 7.01 -5.29 -3.73
CA ARG A 127 6.02 -6.30 -3.36
C ARG A 127 5.23 -5.87 -2.13
N GLN A 128 3.89 -5.81 -2.31
CA GLN A 128 2.97 -5.46 -1.23
C GLN A 128 3.39 -4.15 -0.51
N GLY A 129 3.91 -3.17 -1.26
CA GLY A 129 4.54 -1.96 -0.74
C GLY A 129 3.73 -1.28 0.37
N TYR A 130 2.42 -1.17 0.21
CA TYR A 130 1.54 -0.57 1.21
C TYR A 130 1.50 -1.37 2.53
N TYR A 131 1.53 -2.69 2.49
CA TYR A 131 1.57 -3.52 3.69
C TYR A 131 2.89 -3.42 4.47
N GLN A 132 3.92 -2.81 3.89
CA GLN A 132 5.16 -2.47 4.60
C GLN A 132 5.03 -1.25 5.53
N PHE A 133 3.88 -0.60 5.55
CA PHE A 133 3.62 0.61 6.34
C PHE A 133 2.63 0.31 7.47
N ARG A 134 3.07 0.41 8.73
CA ARG A 134 2.18 0.19 9.88
C ARG A 134 1.23 1.36 10.08
N ILE A 135 0.01 1.06 10.48
CA ILE A 135 -0.98 2.05 10.91
C ILE A 135 -0.71 2.44 12.36
N LEU A 136 -0.89 3.72 12.66
CA LEU A 136 -0.82 4.22 14.03
C LEU A 136 -1.88 3.52 14.90
N LYS A 137 -1.49 3.00 16.07
CA LYS A 137 -2.33 2.12 16.92
C LYS A 137 -3.75 2.68 17.16
N LYS A 138 -3.89 4.00 17.38
CA LYS A 138 -5.20 4.65 17.58
C LYS A 138 -6.09 4.69 16.32
N ASP A 139 -5.50 4.51 15.14
CA ASP A 139 -6.18 4.63 13.86
C ASP A 139 -6.52 3.28 13.23
N ILE A 140 -5.98 2.18 13.77
CA ILE A 140 -6.21 0.80 13.32
C ILE A 140 -7.71 0.50 13.24
N SER A 141 -8.47 0.83 14.28
CA SER A 141 -9.91 0.59 14.35
C SER A 141 -10.72 1.26 13.23
N LYS A 142 -10.21 2.34 12.62
CA LYS A 142 -10.87 3.01 11.49
C LYS A 142 -10.82 2.20 10.19
N THR A 143 -9.89 1.24 10.10
CA THR A 143 -9.76 0.36 8.93
C THR A 143 -10.63 -0.89 9.01
N ALA A 144 -11.47 -0.99 10.03
CA ALA A 144 -12.28 -2.16 10.26
C ALA A 144 -13.23 -2.43 9.09
N PHE A 145 -13.37 -3.71 8.78
CA PHE A 145 -14.22 -4.20 7.71
C PHE A 145 -14.97 -5.45 8.15
N ASN A 146 -16.15 -5.62 7.59
CA ASN A 146 -17.00 -6.74 7.88
C ASN A 146 -17.02 -7.76 6.74
N SER A 147 -17.10 -9.01 7.11
CA SER A 147 -17.24 -10.12 6.20
C SER A 147 -18.24 -11.13 6.75
N ARG A 148 -18.60 -12.14 5.95
CA ARG A 148 -19.40 -13.27 6.44
C ARG A 148 -18.69 -14.06 7.55
N TYR A 149 -17.37 -13.95 7.65
CA TYR A 149 -16.54 -14.72 8.57
C TYR A 149 -16.18 -13.98 9.86
N GLY A 150 -16.60 -12.76 10.00
CA GLY A 150 -16.34 -11.93 11.17
C GLY A 150 -15.99 -10.49 10.82
N HIS A 151 -15.58 -9.76 11.83
CA HIS A 151 -15.19 -8.37 11.80
C HIS A 151 -13.68 -8.26 12.04
N PHE A 152 -12.98 -7.53 11.19
CA PHE A 152 -11.52 -7.49 11.15
C PHE A 152 -11.02 -6.07 10.94
N GLU A 153 -9.76 -5.80 11.30
CA GLU A 153 -9.10 -4.52 11.09
C GLU A 153 -7.65 -4.71 10.65
N PHE A 154 -7.11 -3.76 9.87
CA PHE A 154 -5.74 -3.82 9.37
C PHE A 154 -4.75 -3.22 10.36
N ALA A 155 -3.67 -3.94 10.66
CA ALA A 155 -2.51 -3.44 11.40
C ALA A 155 -1.52 -2.68 10.48
N VAL A 156 -1.60 -2.93 9.19
CA VAL A 156 -0.79 -2.33 8.11
C VAL A 156 -1.67 -1.54 7.15
N MET A 157 -1.09 -0.63 6.40
CA MET A 157 -1.82 0.25 5.48
C MET A 157 -2.40 -0.55 4.30
N PRO A 158 -3.74 -0.69 4.21
CA PRO A 158 -4.38 -1.38 3.09
C PRO A 158 -4.49 -0.48 1.86
N PHE A 159 -4.77 -1.09 0.72
CA PHE A 159 -5.20 -0.38 -0.47
C PHE A 159 -6.57 0.29 -0.26
N GLY A 160 -6.82 1.38 -0.98
CA GLY A 160 -8.12 2.05 -1.00
C GLY A 160 -8.26 3.24 -0.05
N LEU A 161 -7.31 3.50 0.84
CA LEU A 161 -7.29 4.69 1.69
C LEU A 161 -6.78 5.92 0.91
N THR A 162 -7.49 7.05 1.04
CA THR A 162 -7.23 8.26 0.23
C THR A 162 -5.82 8.83 0.40
N ASN A 163 -5.26 8.75 1.61
CA ASN A 163 -3.94 9.30 1.92
C ASN A 163 -2.79 8.28 1.76
N ALA A 164 -3.09 7.02 1.40
CA ALA A 164 -2.08 5.98 1.29
C ALA A 164 -1.01 6.28 0.22
N PRO A 165 -1.36 6.71 -1.01
CA PRO A 165 -0.34 7.06 -2.01
C PRO A 165 0.59 8.18 -1.55
N ALA A 166 0.02 9.24 -0.95
CA ALA A 166 0.80 10.39 -0.47
C ALA A 166 1.77 10.01 0.67
N ALA A 167 1.30 9.20 1.63
CA ALA A 167 2.12 8.73 2.74
C ALA A 167 3.25 7.80 2.26
N PHE A 168 2.95 6.96 1.28
CA PHE A 168 3.92 6.05 0.70
C PHE A 168 5.00 6.81 -0.09
N MET A 169 4.60 7.81 -0.88
CA MET A 169 5.53 8.72 -1.55
C MET A 169 6.45 9.45 -0.57
N ASP A 170 5.92 10.01 0.53
CA ASP A 170 6.74 10.66 1.56
C ASP A 170 7.79 9.69 2.13
N LEU A 171 7.39 8.45 2.42
CA LEU A 171 8.31 7.41 2.89
C LEU A 171 9.43 7.13 1.88
N LEU A 172 9.06 6.88 0.62
CA LEU A 172 10.03 6.57 -0.42
C LEU A 172 10.97 7.75 -0.70
N HIS A 173 10.44 8.97 -0.75
CA HIS A 173 11.26 10.17 -0.91
C HIS A 173 12.26 10.35 0.24
N ARG A 174 11.91 9.99 1.48
CA ARG A 174 12.86 10.04 2.61
C ARG A 174 13.95 8.96 2.48
N ILE A 175 13.57 7.74 2.08
CA ILE A 175 14.52 6.64 1.91
C ILE A 175 15.50 6.93 0.76
N PHE A 176 14.98 7.39 -0.39
CA PHE A 176 15.76 7.62 -1.59
C PHE A 176 16.32 9.05 -1.70
N LYS A 177 16.10 9.91 -0.69
CA LYS A 177 16.55 11.30 -0.71
C LYS A 177 18.00 11.52 -1.19
N PRO A 178 19.00 10.69 -0.82
CA PRO A 178 20.36 10.86 -1.32
C PRO A 178 20.54 10.57 -2.80
N TYR A 179 19.59 9.87 -3.43
CA TYR A 179 19.69 9.36 -4.81
C TYR A 179 18.69 10.02 -5.76
N LEU A 180 17.69 10.73 -5.22
CA LEU A 180 16.74 11.51 -6.03
C LEU A 180 17.50 12.56 -6.84
N ASP A 181 17.00 12.85 -8.05
CA ASP A 181 17.58 13.79 -9.03
C ASP A 181 18.99 13.39 -9.55
N GLN A 182 19.54 12.26 -9.11
CA GLN A 182 20.82 11.74 -9.58
C GLN A 182 20.64 10.55 -10.53
N PHE A 183 20.04 9.47 -10.03
CA PHE A 183 19.81 8.24 -10.80
C PHE A 183 18.56 7.45 -10.36
N VAL A 184 17.76 8.01 -9.45
CA VAL A 184 16.52 7.39 -8.96
C VAL A 184 15.36 8.34 -9.15
N VAL A 185 14.28 7.83 -9.74
CA VAL A 185 12.97 8.47 -9.81
C VAL A 185 11.97 7.59 -9.07
N VAL A 186 11.13 8.19 -8.26
CA VAL A 186 10.07 7.52 -7.51
C VAL A 186 8.72 8.11 -7.90
N PHE A 187 7.77 7.24 -8.25
CA PHE A 187 6.40 7.65 -8.54
C PHE A 187 5.40 6.64 -7.97
N ILE A 188 4.72 7.03 -6.92
CA ILE A 188 3.76 6.19 -6.17
C ILE A 188 4.44 4.88 -5.73
N ASP A 189 4.14 3.76 -6.37
CA ASP A 189 4.64 2.42 -6.04
C ASP A 189 5.88 2.02 -6.88
N ASP A 190 6.19 2.81 -7.93
CA ASP A 190 7.24 2.51 -8.88
C ASP A 190 8.55 3.24 -8.55
N ILE A 191 9.64 2.50 -8.49
CA ILE A 191 11.00 3.05 -8.38
C ILE A 191 11.73 2.77 -9.69
N LEU A 192 12.21 3.81 -10.33
CA LEU A 192 12.98 3.73 -11.56
C LEU A 192 14.41 4.15 -11.30
N VAL A 193 15.34 3.24 -11.51
CA VAL A 193 16.79 3.52 -11.50
C VAL A 193 17.25 3.69 -12.94
N TYR A 194 17.98 4.75 -13.23
CA TYR A 194 18.41 5.05 -14.59
C TYR A 194 19.89 5.43 -14.67
N SER A 195 20.49 5.23 -15.83
CA SER A 195 21.88 5.64 -16.12
C SER A 195 21.99 6.27 -17.51
N LYS A 196 22.88 7.27 -17.63
CA LYS A 196 23.20 7.96 -18.89
C LYS A 196 24.33 7.28 -19.68
N CYS A 197 24.91 6.20 -19.17
CA CYS A 197 25.95 5.43 -19.86
C CYS A 197 25.71 3.94 -19.67
N ASP A 198 26.15 3.15 -20.65
CA ASP A 198 26.06 1.66 -20.63
C ASP A 198 27.02 1.00 -19.63
N SER A 199 27.84 1.77 -18.94
CA SER A 199 28.80 1.24 -17.98
C SER A 199 28.15 1.06 -16.60
N PRO A 200 28.22 -0.13 -15.97
CA PRO A 200 27.55 -0.42 -14.69
C PRO A 200 28.27 0.18 -13.47
N THR A 201 29.09 1.18 -13.64
CA THR A 201 29.71 1.91 -12.52
C THR A 201 28.70 2.92 -11.97
N PHE A 202 27.90 2.47 -11.00
CA PHE A 202 27.23 3.37 -10.08
C PHE A 202 28.29 4.08 -9.21
N PRO A 203 28.15 5.37 -8.94
CA PRO A 203 29.05 6.09 -8.06
C PRO A 203 29.00 5.57 -6.63
#